data_4cb0ed7cf19745eca8b39019862fbb1b
#
_entry.id   4cb0ed7cf19745eca8b39019862fbb1b
#
_cell.length_a   1.000
_cell.length_b   1.000
_cell.length_c   1.000
_cell.angle_alpha   90.00
_cell.angle_beta   90.00
_cell.angle_gamma   90.00
#
_symmetry.space_group_name_H-M   'P 1'
#
loop_
_entity.id
_entity.type
_entity.pdbx_description
1 polymer ?
#
loop_
_entity_poly.entity_id
_entity_poly.type
_entity_poly.pdbx_seq_one_letter_code
_entity_poly.pdbx_strand_id
1 'polypeptide(L)'
;NQHSRALEEAKNVEVNVFDGPCPAGNVGVQVNHIDPVNKGEVVWTVDPSAIIFFGRLFLTGKVDLRKKVAVAGSEIKTPGYAEVLVGTPLSAFVADQLKATEHVRLINGNPLTGVQTDIAGFVGGHTSEITAIPEGDDKDEMLGWILPRTSQFSTSRSYFSWLFGKKKEYDLDARVKGGERHMIMSGEYDKVLPMDIFGEYLIKAIITGDIDKQEQLGIYEVSPEDFAVAEFVDSSKLELQKIVRDGLNTCLLYTSPSPRDRT
;
A
#
# COMPACT_ATOMS: atom_id res chain seq x y z
N ASN A 1 -17.03 -4.46 4.15
CA ASN A 1 -17.44 -3.56 3.08
C ASN A 1 -18.68 -2.82 3.49
N GLN A 2 -18.50 -1.62 3.99
CA GLN A 2 -19.62 -0.74 4.28
C GLN A 2 -19.70 0.24 3.10
N HIS A 3 -20.70 0.06 2.28
CA HIS A 3 -20.99 0.95 1.17
C HIS A 3 -21.32 2.35 1.71
N SER A 4 -20.48 3.33 1.43
CA SER A 4 -20.83 4.72 1.63
C SER A 4 -21.55 5.22 0.39
N ARG A 5 -22.86 5.41 0.47
CA ARG A 5 -23.68 5.95 -0.63
C ARG A 5 -23.42 7.45 -0.89
N ALA A 6 -22.69 8.13 -0.04
CA ALA A 6 -22.47 9.56 -0.16
C ALA A 6 -21.82 9.97 -1.49
N LEU A 7 -20.91 9.14 -2.04
CA LEU A 7 -20.29 9.39 -3.34
C LEU A 7 -21.12 8.88 -4.50
N GLU A 8 -21.97 7.84 -4.28
CA GLU A 8 -22.88 7.30 -5.31
C GLU A 8 -23.95 8.32 -5.71
N GLU A 9 -24.32 9.22 -4.81
CA GLU A 9 -25.32 10.29 -5.03
C GLU A 9 -24.71 11.58 -5.58
N ALA A 10 -23.40 11.60 -5.88
CA ALA A 10 -22.72 12.79 -6.40
C ALA A 10 -23.27 13.18 -7.77
N LYS A 11 -23.52 14.48 -7.95
CA LYS A 11 -24.06 15.03 -9.21
C LYS A 11 -22.94 15.55 -10.10
N ASN A 12 -23.17 15.49 -11.42
CA ASN A 12 -22.23 15.98 -12.44
C ASN A 12 -20.88 15.24 -12.47
N VAL A 13 -20.88 14.00 -12.05
CA VAL A 13 -19.72 13.10 -12.10
C VAL A 13 -20.19 11.72 -12.61
N GLU A 14 -19.29 11.00 -13.24
CA GLU A 14 -19.50 9.59 -13.55
C GLU A 14 -19.08 8.76 -12.34
N VAL A 15 -19.95 7.87 -11.88
CA VAL A 15 -19.71 7.03 -10.71
C VAL A 15 -19.45 5.60 -11.14
N ASN A 16 -18.25 5.11 -10.90
CA ASN A 16 -17.87 3.73 -11.13
C ASN A 16 -17.68 3.03 -9.78
N VAL A 17 -18.35 1.91 -9.57
CA VAL A 17 -18.31 1.14 -8.32
C VAL A 17 -17.45 -0.10 -8.51
N PHE A 18 -16.41 -0.23 -7.69
CA PHE A 18 -15.53 -1.39 -7.66
C PHE A 18 -15.78 -2.18 -6.38
N ASP A 19 -15.88 -3.50 -6.50
CA ASP A 19 -16.00 -4.43 -5.39
C ASP A 19 -15.04 -5.60 -5.60
N GLY A 20 -14.29 -5.94 -4.57
CA GLY A 20 -13.31 -7.02 -4.65
C GLY A 20 -12.34 -7.04 -3.46
N PRO A 21 -11.46 -8.05 -3.41
CA PRO A 21 -10.39 -8.10 -2.42
C PRO A 21 -9.33 -7.03 -2.71
N CYS A 22 -8.48 -6.74 -1.71
CA CYS A 22 -7.28 -5.91 -1.92
C CYS A 22 -6.43 -6.54 -3.05
N PRO A 23 -5.96 -5.74 -4.04
CA PRO A 23 -5.90 -4.28 -4.10
C PRO A 23 -7.01 -3.58 -4.93
N ALA A 24 -8.18 -4.16 -5.11
CA ALA A 24 -9.29 -3.54 -5.89
C ALA A 24 -9.67 -2.11 -5.41
N GLY A 25 -9.31 -1.75 -4.18
CA GLY A 25 -9.49 -0.41 -3.62
C GLY A 25 -8.41 0.61 -4.03
N ASN A 26 -7.33 0.18 -4.67
CA ASN A 26 -6.29 1.09 -5.12
C ASN A 26 -6.75 1.90 -6.32
N VAL A 27 -6.41 3.18 -6.33
CA VAL A 27 -6.80 4.07 -7.41
C VAL A 27 -6.13 3.70 -8.74
N GLY A 28 -4.90 3.20 -8.72
CA GLY A 28 -4.22 2.70 -9.92
C GLY A 28 -4.97 1.55 -10.59
N VAL A 29 -5.43 0.57 -9.80
CA VAL A 29 -6.27 -0.54 -10.29
C VAL A 29 -7.57 -0.02 -10.91
N GLN A 30 -8.23 0.94 -10.25
CA GLN A 30 -9.49 1.51 -10.73
C GLN A 30 -9.29 2.30 -12.03
N VAL A 31 -8.25 3.11 -12.12
CA VAL A 31 -7.90 3.87 -13.34
C VAL A 31 -7.58 2.92 -14.49
N ASN A 32 -6.80 1.87 -14.24
CA ASN A 32 -6.47 0.87 -15.27
C ASN A 32 -7.72 0.22 -15.87
N HIS A 33 -8.74 -0.04 -15.06
CA HIS A 33 -10.00 -0.63 -15.55
C HIS A 33 -10.93 0.35 -16.28
N ILE A 34 -10.83 1.65 -16.00
CA ILE A 34 -11.69 2.65 -16.61
C ILE A 34 -11.05 3.19 -17.90
N ASP A 35 -9.81 3.64 -17.80
CA ASP A 35 -9.04 4.26 -18.88
C ASP A 35 -7.55 4.18 -18.55
N PRO A 36 -6.86 3.13 -19.03
CA PRO A 36 -5.45 2.90 -18.73
C PRO A 36 -4.56 4.07 -19.19
N VAL A 37 -3.67 4.51 -18.33
CA VAL A 37 -2.79 5.66 -18.60
C VAL A 37 -1.69 5.26 -19.57
N ASN A 38 -1.56 5.99 -20.66
CA ASN A 38 -0.52 5.79 -21.67
C ASN A 38 0.61 6.81 -21.53
N LYS A 39 1.69 6.57 -22.29
CA LYS A 39 2.84 7.47 -22.34
C LYS A 39 2.45 8.90 -22.72
N GLY A 40 2.79 9.85 -21.86
CA GLY A 40 2.50 11.26 -22.04
C GLY A 40 1.13 11.72 -21.54
N GLU A 41 0.28 10.81 -21.08
CA GLU A 41 -0.99 11.14 -20.45
C GLU A 41 -0.80 11.46 -18.96
N VAL A 42 -1.70 12.28 -18.42
CA VAL A 42 -1.67 12.68 -17.01
C VAL A 42 -3.07 12.55 -16.41
N VAL A 43 -3.19 11.78 -15.36
CA VAL A 43 -4.42 11.61 -14.58
C VAL A 43 -4.23 12.23 -13.20
N TRP A 44 -5.17 13.08 -12.79
CA TRP A 44 -5.18 13.67 -11.46
C TRP A 44 -6.11 12.87 -10.55
N THR A 45 -5.59 12.45 -9.43
CA THR A 45 -6.36 11.75 -8.39
C THR A 45 -6.53 12.65 -7.17
N VAL A 46 -7.68 12.55 -6.50
CA VAL A 46 -8.01 13.35 -5.32
C VAL A 46 -8.47 12.42 -4.20
N ASP A 47 -7.79 12.50 -3.07
CA ASP A 47 -8.16 11.79 -1.86
C ASP A 47 -9.53 12.29 -1.33
N PRO A 48 -10.43 11.41 -0.85
CA PRO A 48 -11.68 11.80 -0.21
C PRO A 48 -11.54 12.84 0.91
N SER A 49 -10.47 12.81 1.68
CA SER A 49 -10.16 13.82 2.69
C SER A 49 -9.93 15.21 2.08
N ALA A 50 -9.27 15.27 0.94
CA ALA A 50 -9.01 16.53 0.24
C ALA A 50 -10.30 17.14 -0.32
N ILE A 51 -11.23 16.30 -0.80
CA ILE A 51 -12.57 16.78 -1.24
C ILE A 51 -13.30 17.48 -0.07
N ILE A 52 -13.20 16.91 1.16
CA ILE A 52 -13.79 17.52 2.35
C ILE A 52 -13.13 18.86 2.66
N PHE A 53 -11.79 18.97 2.54
CA PHE A 53 -11.08 20.24 2.76
C PHE A 53 -11.48 21.31 1.75
N PHE A 54 -11.58 20.96 0.48
CA PHE A 54 -12.06 21.87 -0.57
C PHE A 54 -13.50 22.31 -0.29
N GLY A 55 -14.39 21.35 0.03
CA GLY A 55 -15.77 21.65 0.36
C GLY A 55 -15.90 22.64 1.52
N ARG A 56 -15.14 22.44 2.61
CA ARG A 56 -15.12 23.37 3.75
C ARG A 56 -14.61 24.76 3.36
N LEU A 57 -13.53 24.80 2.58
CA LEU A 57 -12.97 26.07 2.10
C LEU A 57 -13.98 26.87 1.28
N PHE A 58 -14.64 26.27 0.31
CA PHE A 58 -15.63 26.94 -0.53
C PHE A 58 -16.90 27.33 0.22
N LEU A 59 -17.32 26.53 1.20
CA LEU A 59 -18.52 26.84 1.99
C LEU A 59 -18.29 27.92 3.04
N THR A 60 -17.11 27.97 3.65
CA THR A 60 -16.85 28.84 4.83
C THR A 60 -15.87 29.96 4.55
N GLY A 61 -15.14 29.92 3.44
CA GLY A 61 -14.04 30.83 3.13
C GLY A 61 -12.81 30.66 4.04
N LYS A 62 -12.75 29.60 4.84
CA LYS A 62 -11.66 29.33 5.80
C LYS A 62 -11.07 27.97 5.57
N VAL A 63 -9.74 27.87 5.70
CA VAL A 63 -9.03 26.59 5.66
C VAL A 63 -9.28 25.82 6.95
N ASP A 64 -9.81 24.60 6.83
CA ASP A 64 -10.01 23.67 7.92
C ASP A 64 -9.49 22.29 7.53
N LEU A 65 -8.32 21.93 8.03
CA LEU A 65 -7.60 20.69 7.73
C LEU A 65 -7.84 19.58 8.78
N ARG A 66 -8.93 19.67 9.54
CA ARG A 66 -9.31 18.58 10.47
C ARG A 66 -9.79 17.38 9.68
N LYS A 67 -9.28 16.24 10.05
CA LYS A 67 -9.62 14.95 9.44
C LYS A 67 -9.75 13.86 10.50
N LYS A 68 -10.45 12.78 10.14
CA LYS A 68 -10.49 11.56 10.93
C LYS A 68 -9.41 10.62 10.44
N VAL A 69 -8.59 10.12 11.38
CA VAL A 69 -7.54 9.15 11.14
C VAL A 69 -7.89 7.89 11.91
N ALA A 70 -7.85 6.73 11.23
CA ALA A 70 -8.02 5.45 11.89
C ALA A 70 -6.75 5.13 12.70
N VAL A 71 -6.92 4.56 13.89
CA VAL A 71 -5.83 4.03 14.70
C VAL A 71 -6.13 2.55 14.90
N ALA A 72 -5.27 1.69 14.35
CA ALA A 72 -5.49 0.25 14.27
C ALA A 72 -4.20 -0.55 14.41
N GLY A 73 -4.34 -1.87 14.39
CA GLY A 73 -3.22 -2.81 14.50
C GLY A 73 -3.26 -3.63 15.78
N SER A 74 -2.52 -4.74 15.79
CA SER A 74 -2.49 -5.68 16.92
C SER A 74 -1.90 -5.07 18.19
N GLU A 75 -1.08 -4.03 18.07
CA GLU A 75 -0.47 -3.35 19.21
C GLU A 75 -1.29 -2.12 19.71
N ILE A 76 -2.49 -1.91 19.20
CA ILE A 76 -3.42 -0.89 19.70
C ILE A 76 -4.39 -1.49 20.73
N LYS A 77 -4.56 -0.82 21.88
CA LYS A 77 -5.48 -1.25 22.95
C LYS A 77 -6.94 -1.24 22.50
N THR A 78 -7.33 -0.11 21.89
CA THR A 78 -8.71 0.11 21.46
C THR A 78 -8.69 0.73 20.06
N PRO A 79 -8.82 -0.09 18.99
CA PRO A 79 -8.90 0.43 17.63
C PRO A 79 -10.09 1.38 17.46
N GLY A 80 -9.87 2.49 16.74
CA GLY A 80 -10.91 3.50 16.55
C GLY A 80 -10.48 4.64 15.65
N TYR A 81 -11.20 5.75 15.73
CA TYR A 81 -10.92 6.95 14.95
C TYR A 81 -10.57 8.13 15.86
N ALA A 82 -9.51 8.85 15.51
CA ALA A 82 -9.14 10.13 16.12
C ALA A 82 -9.47 11.27 15.16
N GLU A 83 -10.08 12.35 15.66
CA GLU A 83 -10.22 13.59 14.90
C GLU A 83 -9.01 14.48 15.22
N VAL A 84 -8.20 14.74 14.20
CA VAL A 84 -6.93 15.45 14.34
C VAL A 84 -6.75 16.50 13.23
N LEU A 85 -5.89 17.46 13.48
CA LEU A 85 -5.45 18.41 12.48
C LEU A 85 -4.26 17.82 11.72
N VAL A 86 -4.16 18.08 10.42
CA VAL A 86 -2.93 17.77 9.68
C VAL A 86 -1.73 18.45 10.35
N GLY A 87 -0.66 17.71 10.57
CA GLY A 87 0.51 18.17 11.33
C GLY A 87 0.45 17.88 12.85
N THR A 88 -0.63 17.27 13.35
CA THR A 88 -0.68 16.82 14.77
C THR A 88 0.39 15.75 15.00
N PRO A 89 1.19 15.85 16.09
CA PRO A 89 2.14 14.80 16.44
C PRO A 89 1.42 13.51 16.84
N LEU A 90 1.97 12.36 16.42
CA LEU A 90 1.38 11.05 16.73
C LEU A 90 1.32 10.77 18.22
N SER A 91 2.28 11.29 19.00
CA SER A 91 2.30 11.17 20.45
C SER A 91 1.04 11.72 21.12
N ALA A 92 0.35 12.68 20.51
CA ALA A 92 -0.82 13.31 21.12
C ALA A 92 -2.06 12.41 21.16
N PHE A 93 -2.13 11.36 20.34
CA PHE A 93 -3.33 10.50 20.27
C PHE A 93 -3.04 9.00 20.12
N VAL A 94 -1.79 8.61 19.79
CA VAL A 94 -1.39 7.21 19.64
C VAL A 94 -0.71 6.67 20.89
N ALA A 95 0.08 7.48 21.60
CA ALA A 95 0.93 6.99 22.69
C ALA A 95 0.15 6.24 23.79
N ASP A 96 -0.98 6.78 24.23
CA ASP A 96 -1.82 6.16 25.27
C ASP A 96 -2.56 4.91 24.78
N GLN A 97 -2.67 4.74 23.46
CA GLN A 97 -3.35 3.62 22.84
C GLN A 97 -2.42 2.43 22.58
N LEU A 98 -1.10 2.59 22.68
CA LEU A 98 -0.15 1.49 22.50
C LEU A 98 -0.20 0.50 23.66
N LYS A 99 -0.19 -0.81 23.34
CA LYS A 99 -0.08 -1.89 24.33
C LYS A 99 1.30 -1.93 24.96
N ALA A 100 2.34 -1.67 24.17
CA ALA A 100 3.72 -1.58 24.59
C ALA A 100 4.39 -0.36 23.97
N THR A 101 5.46 0.12 24.57
CA THR A 101 6.25 1.26 24.07
C THR A 101 7.50 0.82 23.32
N GLU A 102 7.92 -0.43 23.51
CA GLU A 102 9.10 -1.02 22.91
C GLU A 102 8.66 -2.19 21.98
N HIS A 103 9.49 -2.54 21.01
CA HIS A 103 9.25 -3.62 20.06
C HIS A 103 7.97 -3.45 19.22
N VAL A 104 7.56 -2.20 18.99
CA VAL A 104 6.37 -1.85 18.20
C VAL A 104 6.79 -1.06 16.98
N ARG A 105 6.34 -1.51 15.81
CA ARG A 105 6.44 -0.77 14.57
C ARG A 105 5.21 0.10 14.37
N LEU A 106 5.42 1.40 14.32
CA LEU A 106 4.41 2.36 13.90
C LEU A 106 4.51 2.59 12.39
N ILE A 107 3.37 2.58 11.73
CA ILE A 107 3.24 2.74 10.29
C ILE A 107 2.25 3.87 10.02
N ASN A 108 2.69 4.87 9.25
CA ASN A 108 1.81 5.88 8.68
C ASN A 108 1.17 5.30 7.42
N GLY A 109 -0.08 4.87 7.53
CA GLY A 109 -0.78 4.07 6.55
C GLY A 109 -0.99 2.62 6.99
N ASN A 110 -1.27 1.75 6.02
CA ASN A 110 -1.46 0.31 6.23
C ASN A 110 -0.13 -0.47 6.16
N PRO A 111 -0.09 -1.72 6.61
CA PRO A 111 1.14 -2.52 6.61
C PRO A 111 1.70 -2.87 5.22
N LEU A 112 0.89 -2.72 4.15
CA LEU A 112 1.30 -3.08 2.79
C LEU A 112 1.95 -1.90 2.03
N THR A 113 1.38 -0.68 2.19
CA THR A 113 1.80 0.50 1.41
C THR A 113 2.26 1.67 2.27
N GLY A 114 2.13 1.55 3.60
CA GLY A 114 2.50 2.60 4.54
C GLY A 114 4.00 2.76 4.73
N VAL A 115 4.36 3.85 5.37
CA VAL A 115 5.75 4.19 5.67
C VAL A 115 5.99 4.06 7.17
N GLN A 116 7.08 3.42 7.55
CA GLN A 116 7.50 3.34 8.94
C GLN A 116 7.67 4.76 9.53
N THR A 117 7.14 4.95 10.70
CA THR A 117 7.26 6.21 11.46
C THR A 117 7.58 5.91 12.92
N ASP A 118 7.84 6.93 13.68
CA ASP A 118 7.99 6.86 15.13
C ASP A 118 6.92 7.70 15.83
N ILE A 119 6.90 7.61 17.16
CA ILE A 119 5.90 8.34 17.98
C ILE A 119 6.10 9.86 17.95
N ALA A 120 7.29 10.34 17.56
CA ALA A 120 7.58 11.76 17.38
C ALA A 120 7.17 12.26 15.97
N GLY A 121 6.76 11.35 15.08
CA GLY A 121 6.25 11.68 13.75
C GLY A 121 4.93 12.46 13.78
N PHE A 122 4.50 12.93 12.62
CA PHE A 122 3.33 13.80 12.46
C PHE A 122 2.33 13.24 11.46
N VAL A 123 1.05 13.60 11.63
CA VAL A 123 0.00 13.28 10.67
C VAL A 123 0.20 14.06 9.38
N GLY A 124 0.45 13.34 8.28
CA GLY A 124 0.57 13.92 6.94
C GLY A 124 -0.78 14.25 6.30
N GLY A 125 -0.75 15.01 5.20
CA GLY A 125 -1.95 15.37 4.43
C GLY A 125 -2.71 14.14 3.92
N HIS A 126 -2.00 13.12 3.45
CA HIS A 126 -2.56 11.89 2.91
C HIS A 126 -2.72 10.76 3.95
N THR A 127 -2.32 10.97 5.22
CA THR A 127 -2.48 9.97 6.29
C THR A 127 -3.95 9.69 6.55
N SER A 128 -4.43 8.50 6.24
CA SER A 128 -5.81 8.06 6.54
C SER A 128 -5.87 7.16 7.77
N GLU A 129 -4.77 6.50 8.09
CA GLU A 129 -4.65 5.56 9.19
C GLU A 129 -3.23 5.52 9.77
N ILE A 130 -3.14 5.16 11.04
CA ILE A 130 -1.91 4.82 11.74
C ILE A 130 -2.05 3.39 12.23
N THR A 131 -1.12 2.55 11.84
CA THR A 131 -1.11 1.13 12.20
C THR A 131 0.04 0.83 13.14
N ALA A 132 -0.22 0.05 14.20
CA ALA A 132 0.81 -0.45 15.12
C ALA A 132 0.82 -1.97 15.13
N ILE A 133 1.97 -2.56 14.81
CA ILE A 133 2.20 -4.00 14.78
C ILE A 133 3.46 -4.35 15.58
N PRO A 134 3.67 -5.61 16.01
CA PRO A 134 4.93 -6.02 16.62
C PRO A 134 6.11 -5.83 15.67
N GLU A 135 7.21 -5.29 16.15
CA GLU A 135 8.47 -5.21 15.40
C GLU A 135 9.05 -6.62 15.18
N GLY A 136 9.00 -7.46 16.21
CA GLY A 136 9.49 -8.83 16.17
C GLY A 136 10.99 -8.99 16.33
N ASP A 137 11.68 -7.92 16.70
CA ASP A 137 13.13 -7.86 16.98
C ASP A 137 13.52 -8.55 18.31
N ASP A 138 12.53 -8.82 19.17
CA ASP A 138 12.65 -9.53 20.44
C ASP A 138 12.59 -11.07 20.31
N LYS A 139 12.38 -11.61 19.10
CA LYS A 139 12.14 -13.03 18.86
C LYS A 139 13.32 -13.71 18.20
N ASP A 140 14.20 -14.31 19.01
CA ASP A 140 15.24 -15.20 18.53
C ASP A 140 14.68 -16.58 18.20
N GLU A 141 14.62 -16.93 16.93
CA GLU A 141 14.15 -18.23 16.46
C GLU A 141 15.34 -19.13 16.06
N MET A 142 15.91 -19.85 17.02
CA MET A 142 16.86 -20.91 16.69
C MET A 142 16.14 -22.08 16.01
N LEU A 143 16.59 -22.48 14.82
CA LEU A 143 15.96 -23.53 13.99
C LEU A 143 14.50 -23.25 13.60
N GLY A 144 14.11 -21.99 13.48
CA GLY A 144 12.74 -21.57 13.19
C GLY A 144 12.12 -22.18 11.91
N TRP A 145 12.93 -22.62 10.97
CA TRP A 145 12.48 -23.28 9.74
C TRP A 145 11.92 -24.70 9.94
N ILE A 146 12.22 -25.36 11.06
CA ILE A 146 11.74 -26.72 11.42
C ILE A 146 10.44 -26.66 12.25
N LEU A 147 10.12 -25.50 12.83
CA LEU A 147 8.96 -25.35 13.69
C LEU A 147 7.64 -25.48 12.89
N PRO A 148 6.61 -26.17 13.44
CA PRO A 148 5.33 -26.37 12.77
C PRO A 148 4.52 -25.09 12.53
N ARG A 149 4.87 -23.98 13.21
CA ARG A 149 4.36 -22.61 13.04
C ARG A 149 2.85 -22.54 12.84
N THR A 150 2.10 -23.14 13.75
CA THR A 150 0.64 -23.24 13.69
C THR A 150 -0.08 -21.90 13.79
N SER A 151 0.62 -20.85 14.25
CA SER A 151 0.10 -19.48 14.40
C SER A 151 0.56 -18.52 13.32
N GLN A 152 1.39 -18.94 12.35
CA GLN A 152 1.90 -18.08 11.31
C GLN A 152 1.15 -18.23 10.00
N PHE A 153 0.94 -17.12 9.30
CA PHE A 153 0.38 -17.13 7.95
C PHE A 153 1.37 -17.75 6.96
N SER A 154 0.86 -18.55 6.03
CA SER A 154 1.63 -19.15 4.95
C SER A 154 0.83 -19.20 3.66
N THR A 155 1.27 -18.49 2.65
CA THR A 155 0.68 -18.48 1.31
C THR A 155 0.80 -19.83 0.62
N SER A 156 1.97 -20.45 0.73
CA SER A 156 2.32 -21.74 0.10
C SER A 156 1.93 -22.97 0.92
N ARG A 157 1.24 -22.76 2.06
CA ARG A 157 0.88 -23.83 3.01
C ARG A 157 2.08 -24.60 3.58
N SER A 158 3.24 -24.00 3.62
CA SER A 158 4.46 -24.57 4.22
C SER A 158 4.36 -24.75 5.72
N TYR A 159 3.47 -24.00 6.39
CA TYR A 159 3.19 -24.10 7.83
C TYR A 159 1.82 -24.73 8.05
N PHE A 160 1.67 -25.46 9.16
CA PHE A 160 0.43 -26.17 9.47
C PHE A 160 -0.74 -25.27 9.91
N SER A 161 -0.58 -23.97 9.90
CA SER A 161 -1.64 -23.01 10.24
C SER A 161 -2.92 -23.17 9.39
N TRP A 162 -2.81 -23.62 8.16
CA TRP A 162 -3.95 -23.88 7.27
C TRP A 162 -4.90 -24.99 7.74
N LEU A 163 -4.44 -25.89 8.65
CA LEU A 163 -5.27 -26.93 9.23
C LEU A 163 -6.34 -26.38 10.20
N PHE A 164 -6.14 -25.16 10.73
CA PHE A 164 -7.03 -24.55 11.72
C PHE A 164 -8.16 -23.72 11.10
N GLY A 165 -8.36 -23.80 9.79
CA GLY A 165 -9.50 -23.24 9.07
C GLY A 165 -9.25 -21.85 8.49
N LYS A 166 -10.17 -21.43 7.59
CA LYS A 166 -10.07 -20.17 6.79
C LYS A 166 -10.38 -18.89 7.58
N LYS A 167 -10.92 -19.01 8.81
CA LYS A 167 -11.34 -17.85 9.63
C LYS A 167 -10.33 -17.48 10.71
N LYS A 168 -9.13 -18.08 10.68
CA LYS A 168 -8.12 -17.77 11.67
C LYS A 168 -7.55 -16.38 11.43
N GLU A 169 -7.53 -15.56 12.47
CA GLU A 169 -6.83 -14.30 12.50
C GLU A 169 -5.35 -14.50 12.84
N TYR A 170 -4.49 -13.70 12.25
CA TYR A 170 -3.05 -13.79 12.44
C TYR A 170 -2.51 -12.44 12.92
N ASP A 171 -1.73 -12.46 13.98
CA ASP A 171 -0.93 -11.32 14.39
C ASP A 171 0.39 -11.34 13.59
N LEU A 172 0.42 -10.52 12.54
CA LEU A 172 1.60 -10.38 11.69
C LEU A 172 2.58 -9.41 12.34
N ASP A 173 3.84 -9.79 12.38
CA ASP A 173 4.94 -8.92 12.79
C ASP A 173 5.69 -8.35 11.56
N ALA A 174 6.59 -7.38 11.81
CA ALA A 174 7.31 -6.67 10.75
C ALA A 174 8.49 -7.46 10.17
N ARG A 175 8.75 -8.69 10.63
CA ARG A 175 9.89 -9.48 10.16
C ARG A 175 9.67 -10.02 8.76
N VAL A 176 10.70 -9.92 7.93
CA VAL A 176 10.76 -10.63 6.66
C VAL A 176 11.04 -12.11 6.96
N LYS A 177 10.07 -12.98 6.65
CA LYS A 177 10.18 -14.44 6.88
C LYS A 177 10.78 -15.13 5.65
N GLY A 178 12.07 -15.04 5.53
CA GLY A 178 12.86 -15.55 4.42
C GLY A 178 14.02 -14.62 4.10
N GLY A 179 14.82 -14.97 3.11
CA GLY A 179 15.90 -14.12 2.56
C GLY A 179 15.55 -13.64 1.18
N GLU A 180 16.02 -12.46 0.81
CA GLU A 180 15.96 -11.96 -0.55
C GLU A 180 16.67 -12.92 -1.51
N ARG A 181 16.07 -13.20 -2.65
CA ARG A 181 16.58 -14.11 -3.69
C ARG A 181 16.39 -13.48 -5.04
N HIS A 182 17.07 -14.06 -6.05
CA HIS A 182 16.79 -13.69 -7.43
C HIS A 182 15.34 -13.95 -7.80
N MET A 183 14.78 -13.09 -8.64
CA MET A 183 13.40 -13.21 -9.11
C MET A 183 13.14 -14.57 -9.75
N ILE A 184 12.09 -15.22 -9.32
CA ILE A 184 11.55 -16.46 -9.90
C ILE A 184 10.18 -16.15 -10.48
N MET A 185 9.96 -16.54 -11.73
CA MET A 185 8.64 -16.44 -12.35
C MET A 185 7.76 -17.58 -11.84
N SER A 186 6.99 -17.31 -10.83
CA SER A 186 6.20 -18.29 -10.07
C SER A 186 4.74 -18.37 -10.49
N GLY A 187 4.23 -17.34 -11.20
CA GLY A 187 2.81 -17.16 -11.50
C GLY A 187 1.99 -16.74 -10.26
N GLU A 188 2.65 -16.32 -9.18
CA GLU A 188 1.93 -15.91 -7.96
C GLU A 188 1.39 -14.48 -8.08
N TYR A 189 2.04 -13.59 -8.86
CA TYR A 189 1.57 -12.22 -9.03
C TYR A 189 0.23 -12.15 -9.77
N ASP A 190 0.04 -12.98 -10.80
CA ASP A 190 -1.20 -13.03 -11.59
C ASP A 190 -2.42 -13.43 -10.74
N LYS A 191 -2.20 -14.11 -9.60
CA LYS A 191 -3.28 -14.51 -8.70
C LYS A 191 -3.80 -13.37 -7.82
N VAL A 192 -3.02 -12.31 -7.65
CA VAL A 192 -3.28 -11.23 -6.71
C VAL A 192 -3.29 -9.84 -7.34
N LEU A 193 -2.86 -9.72 -8.60
CA LEU A 193 -2.89 -8.48 -9.36
C LEU A 193 -4.17 -8.46 -10.23
N PRO A 194 -5.21 -7.70 -9.86
CA PRO A 194 -6.48 -7.69 -10.58
C PRO A 194 -6.45 -6.71 -11.77
N MET A 195 -5.41 -6.77 -12.58
CA MET A 195 -5.17 -5.91 -13.74
C MET A 195 -4.76 -6.79 -14.92
N ASP A 196 -5.08 -6.38 -16.14
CA ASP A 196 -4.67 -7.08 -17.37
C ASP A 196 -3.22 -6.70 -17.75
N ILE A 197 -2.30 -7.01 -16.85
CA ILE A 197 -0.87 -6.73 -16.98
C ILE A 197 -0.06 -7.99 -16.68
N PHE A 198 0.95 -8.26 -17.48
CA PHE A 198 1.91 -9.32 -17.21
C PHE A 198 2.91 -8.91 -16.12
N GLY A 199 2.46 -8.89 -14.85
CA GLY A 199 3.21 -8.33 -13.72
C GLY A 199 4.60 -8.91 -13.54
N GLU A 200 4.78 -10.23 -13.65
CA GLU A 200 6.11 -10.86 -13.53
C GLU A 200 7.05 -10.47 -14.65
N TYR A 201 6.56 -10.37 -15.90
CA TYR A 201 7.36 -9.94 -17.04
C TYR A 201 7.74 -8.46 -16.93
N LEU A 202 6.82 -7.62 -16.46
CA LEU A 202 7.08 -6.20 -16.23
C LEU A 202 8.18 -6.01 -15.18
N ILE A 203 8.09 -6.65 -14.02
CA ILE A 203 9.12 -6.60 -12.98
C ILE A 203 10.48 -7.05 -13.53
N LYS A 204 10.49 -8.12 -14.34
CA LYS A 204 11.72 -8.62 -14.96
C LYS A 204 12.32 -7.63 -15.95
N ALA A 205 11.48 -6.96 -16.76
CA ALA A 205 11.93 -5.92 -17.69
C ALA A 205 12.55 -4.73 -16.93
N ILE A 206 11.97 -4.35 -15.78
CA ILE A 206 12.52 -3.29 -14.94
C ILE A 206 13.88 -3.69 -14.37
N ILE A 207 14.01 -4.88 -13.79
CA ILE A 207 15.27 -5.39 -13.22
C ILE A 207 16.38 -5.45 -14.27
N THR A 208 16.03 -5.80 -15.52
CA THR A 208 17.01 -5.85 -16.62
C THR A 208 17.30 -4.51 -17.28
N GLY A 209 16.56 -3.45 -16.93
CA GLY A 209 16.73 -2.11 -17.49
C GLY A 209 16.26 -1.97 -18.94
N ASP A 210 15.40 -2.88 -19.42
CA ASP A 210 14.86 -2.86 -20.79
C ASP A 210 13.66 -1.92 -20.87
N ILE A 211 13.93 -0.63 -21.18
CA ILE A 211 12.92 0.43 -21.21
C ILE A 211 11.83 0.14 -22.25
N ASP A 212 12.21 -0.33 -23.44
CA ASP A 212 11.25 -0.62 -24.52
C ASP A 212 10.25 -1.69 -24.08
N LYS A 213 10.74 -2.73 -23.40
CA LYS A 213 9.86 -3.75 -22.83
C LYS A 213 9.01 -3.26 -21.66
N GLN A 214 9.52 -2.39 -20.82
CA GLN A 214 8.73 -1.80 -19.74
C GLN A 214 7.54 -1.04 -20.34
N GLU A 215 7.76 -0.23 -21.38
CA GLU A 215 6.69 0.50 -22.08
C GLU A 215 5.69 -0.46 -22.75
N GLN A 216 6.18 -1.50 -23.44
CA GLN A 216 5.32 -2.50 -24.08
C GLN A 216 4.48 -3.31 -23.10
N LEU A 217 4.96 -3.49 -21.89
CA LEU A 217 4.30 -4.25 -20.81
C LEU A 217 3.45 -3.37 -19.88
N GLY A 218 3.24 -2.08 -20.21
CA GLY A 218 2.31 -1.21 -19.52
C GLY A 218 2.87 -0.58 -18.24
N ILE A 219 4.16 -0.19 -18.20
CA ILE A 219 4.75 0.47 -17.02
C ILE A 219 3.98 1.74 -16.60
N TYR A 220 3.36 2.47 -17.53
CA TYR A 220 2.60 3.69 -17.24
C TYR A 220 1.19 3.42 -16.69
N GLU A 221 0.70 2.19 -16.81
CA GLU A 221 -0.63 1.78 -16.37
C GLU A 221 -0.67 1.36 -14.90
N VAL A 222 0.48 1.25 -14.24
CA VAL A 222 0.60 0.75 -12.88
C VAL A 222 1.14 1.79 -11.93
N SER A 223 0.77 1.68 -10.66
CA SER A 223 1.39 2.39 -9.56
C SER A 223 2.16 1.42 -8.64
N PRO A 224 3.17 1.88 -7.90
CA PRO A 224 3.93 1.02 -6.99
C PRO A 224 3.04 0.27 -6.00
N GLU A 225 2.02 0.91 -5.43
CA GLU A 225 1.09 0.35 -4.46
C GLU A 225 0.21 -0.77 -5.00
N ASP A 226 0.04 -0.88 -6.32
CA ASP A 226 -0.72 -1.98 -6.94
C ASP A 226 0.02 -3.31 -6.78
N PHE A 227 1.34 -3.26 -6.68
CA PHE A 227 2.20 -4.42 -6.43
C PHE A 227 2.36 -4.80 -4.96
N ALA A 228 1.73 -4.10 -4.02
CA ALA A 228 1.90 -4.35 -2.59
C ALA A 228 1.47 -5.77 -2.17
N VAL A 229 0.38 -6.29 -2.73
CA VAL A 229 -0.07 -7.66 -2.45
C VAL A 229 0.83 -8.69 -3.15
N ALA A 230 1.32 -8.37 -4.36
CA ALA A 230 2.29 -9.21 -5.07
C ALA A 230 3.62 -9.30 -4.28
N GLU A 231 4.09 -8.18 -3.72
CA GLU A 231 5.26 -8.13 -2.83
C GLU A 231 5.09 -9.01 -1.58
N PHE A 232 3.90 -8.98 -0.97
CA PHE A 232 3.59 -9.80 0.20
C PHE A 232 3.65 -11.30 -0.11
N VAL A 233 3.16 -11.73 -1.27
CA VAL A 233 3.14 -13.16 -1.66
C VAL A 233 4.43 -13.60 -2.34
N ASP A 234 5.31 -12.68 -2.74
CA ASP A 234 6.54 -13.01 -3.45
C ASP A 234 7.44 -13.95 -2.65
N SER A 235 7.79 -15.08 -3.27
CA SER A 235 8.68 -16.08 -2.67
C SER A 235 10.14 -15.64 -2.68
N SER A 236 10.52 -14.71 -3.56
CA SER A 236 11.88 -14.17 -3.68
C SER A 236 12.14 -13.03 -2.71
N LYS A 237 11.10 -12.48 -2.08
CA LYS A 237 11.18 -11.35 -1.11
C LYS A 237 11.79 -10.10 -1.69
N LEU A 238 11.44 -9.79 -2.94
CA LEU A 238 11.84 -8.56 -3.61
C LEU A 238 10.98 -7.38 -3.15
N GLU A 239 11.56 -6.20 -3.11
CA GLU A 239 10.86 -4.93 -2.88
C GLU A 239 10.16 -4.46 -4.17
N LEU A 240 9.03 -5.10 -4.54
CA LEU A 240 8.39 -4.87 -5.84
C LEU A 240 7.90 -3.44 -6.00
N GLN A 241 7.35 -2.83 -4.95
CA GLN A 241 6.90 -1.44 -4.98
C GLN A 241 8.05 -0.48 -5.30
N LYS A 242 9.22 -0.73 -4.72
CA LYS A 242 10.43 0.05 -5.01
C LYS A 242 10.90 -0.17 -6.44
N ILE A 243 10.94 -1.42 -6.90
CA ILE A 243 11.32 -1.76 -8.28
C ILE A 243 10.42 -1.04 -9.28
N VAL A 244 9.10 -1.06 -9.10
CA VAL A 244 8.13 -0.37 -9.97
C VAL A 244 8.36 1.14 -9.95
N ARG A 245 8.58 1.72 -8.77
CA ARG A 245 8.87 3.16 -8.63
C ARG A 245 10.14 3.57 -9.38
N ASP A 246 11.19 2.78 -9.24
CA ASP A 246 12.46 3.04 -9.92
C ASP A 246 12.33 2.89 -11.44
N GLY A 247 11.55 1.89 -11.90
CA GLY A 247 11.21 1.70 -13.31
C GLY A 247 10.44 2.89 -13.89
N LEU A 248 9.38 3.31 -13.22
CA LEU A 248 8.60 4.50 -13.59
C LEU A 248 9.47 5.76 -13.68
N ASN A 249 10.29 6.02 -12.66
CA ASN A 249 11.20 7.16 -12.66
C ASN A 249 12.19 7.10 -13.82
N THR A 250 12.73 5.93 -14.14
CA THR A 250 13.65 5.72 -15.25
C THR A 250 12.98 6.01 -16.59
N CYS A 251 11.78 5.45 -16.82
CA CYS A 251 11.02 5.68 -18.05
C CYS A 251 10.62 7.16 -18.21
N LEU A 252 10.15 7.81 -17.14
CA LEU A 252 9.76 9.23 -17.17
C LEU A 252 10.95 10.15 -17.44
N LEU A 253 12.11 9.87 -16.85
CA LEU A 253 13.33 10.66 -17.07
C LEU A 253 13.87 10.47 -18.49
N TYR A 254 13.85 9.24 -19.00
CA TYR A 254 14.33 8.93 -20.35
C TYR A 254 13.46 9.56 -21.43
N THR A 255 12.14 9.65 -21.20
CA THR A 255 11.19 10.20 -22.16
C THR A 255 10.95 11.70 -22.03
N SER A 256 11.39 12.33 -20.95
CA SER A 256 11.32 13.78 -20.80
C SER A 256 12.27 14.46 -21.77
N PRO A 257 11.80 15.43 -22.57
CA PRO A 257 12.70 16.19 -23.44
C PRO A 257 13.78 16.87 -22.62
N SER A 258 15.03 16.67 -23.01
CA SER A 258 16.16 17.33 -22.38
C SER A 258 15.96 18.86 -22.40
N PRO A 259 16.39 19.59 -21.35
CA PRO A 259 16.40 21.06 -21.42
C PRO A 259 17.14 21.63 -22.64
N ARG A 260 18.02 20.83 -23.27
CA ARG A 260 18.74 21.17 -24.50
C ARG A 260 17.91 21.02 -25.77
N ASP A 261 16.80 20.30 -25.73
CA ASP A 261 15.92 20.06 -26.89
C ASP A 261 14.82 21.14 -27.01
N ARG A 262 14.86 22.16 -26.16
CA ARG A 262 13.94 23.32 -26.14
C ARG A 262 14.45 24.54 -26.91
N THR A 263 15.40 24.36 -27.82
CA THR A 263 15.84 25.47 -28.71
C THR A 263 15.23 25.39 -30.07
#